data_1042aed626dc9a9ae8ffdc1689442f2f
#
_entry.id   1042aed626dc9a9ae8ffdc1689442f2f
#
_cell.length_a   1.000
_cell.length_b   1.000
_cell.length_c   1.000
_cell.angle_alpha   90.00
_cell.angle_beta   90.00
_cell.angle_gamma   90.00
#
_symmetry.space_group_name_H-M   'P 1'
#
loop_
_entity.id
_entity.type
_entity.pdbx_description
1 polymer ?
#
loop_
_entity_poly.entity_id
_entity_poly.type
_entity_poly.pdbx_seq_one_letter_code
_entity_poly.pdbx_strand_id
1 'polypeptide(L)'
;MQYNLSIIFLAVLIVPFLPISSAPSSISWRHLLTASSSTNGDIQTTFLSGNGYNLDKINDFAVSVSTQIPTFIHTLLVFFWSIGIFIMFFLLYRSVRQVNALHSSALPLQNEELNALYIECLNEVNSKHTIPIYSTAFLKSPVLAGFLHPRIYLPIHLISDFNAGTISSTDIRYMLLHELQHYKHKDILIGYLINTVNVFYWFNPLIWYFLKRIRQERELACDSAVLQLLKETEYKSYGNTLINFAETIALSPFPLTMGISGNIKQLKERILNIASFHQPTFKQKIRGYLICIFVSTIIIGCIPILSVYASDQTGYHFDTTEKNITQLNLSSNFGDYTGSFVLYNQSADKWNIYNMDHASTRVSPNSTYKIYDALLGLESGIITPEHSTFTWNGEPYPFNSWEADQDLTSAIHNSVNWYFQAIDSQAGFEAVRTFLQTINESMKLFL
;
A
#
# COMPACT_ATOMS: atom_id res chain seq x y z
N MET A 1 -11.37 -15.33 -15.85
CA MET A 1 -10.03 -14.72 -16.01
C MET A 1 -9.98 -13.31 -15.44
N GLN A 2 -10.84 -12.38 -15.88
CA GLN A 2 -10.87 -10.99 -15.38
C GLN A 2 -10.99 -10.92 -13.84
N TYR A 3 -11.91 -11.71 -13.25
CA TYR A 3 -12.11 -11.76 -11.81
C TYR A 3 -10.83 -12.15 -11.04
N ASN A 4 -10.08 -13.15 -11.51
CA ASN A 4 -8.82 -13.56 -10.84
C ASN A 4 -7.74 -12.46 -10.92
N LEU A 5 -7.65 -11.72 -12.02
CA LEU A 5 -6.76 -10.57 -12.14
C LEU A 5 -7.16 -9.45 -11.18
N SER A 6 -8.46 -9.22 -11.02
CA SER A 6 -8.99 -8.23 -10.07
C SER A 6 -8.65 -8.58 -8.62
N ILE A 7 -8.65 -9.87 -8.25
CA ILE A 7 -8.24 -10.34 -6.91
C ILE A 7 -6.74 -10.08 -6.68
N ILE A 8 -5.90 -10.33 -7.70
CA ILE A 8 -4.45 -10.05 -7.61
C ILE A 8 -4.24 -8.56 -7.37
N PHE A 9 -4.93 -7.70 -8.13
CA PHE A 9 -4.86 -6.25 -7.93
C PHE A 9 -5.30 -5.83 -6.53
N LEU A 10 -6.39 -6.42 -6.01
CA LEU A 10 -6.87 -6.17 -4.65
C LEU A 10 -5.82 -6.55 -3.59
N ALA A 11 -5.12 -7.67 -3.77
CA ALA A 11 -4.05 -8.09 -2.87
C ALA A 11 -2.88 -7.09 -2.86
N VAL A 12 -2.51 -6.54 -4.01
CA VAL A 12 -1.43 -5.53 -4.13
C VAL A 12 -1.75 -4.25 -3.36
N LEU A 13 -3.02 -3.82 -3.33
CA LEU A 13 -3.43 -2.63 -2.59
C LEU A 13 -3.28 -2.78 -1.07
N ILE A 14 -3.17 -4.00 -0.55
CA ILE A 14 -2.99 -4.28 0.88
C ILE A 14 -1.51 -4.33 1.26
N VAL A 15 -0.62 -4.65 0.31
CA VAL A 15 0.83 -4.81 0.55
C VAL A 15 1.47 -3.63 1.30
N PRO A 16 1.18 -2.35 0.99
CA PRO A 16 1.79 -1.21 1.71
C PRO A 16 1.45 -1.14 3.20
N PHE A 17 0.39 -1.83 3.65
CA PHE A 17 -0.03 -1.84 5.06
C PHE A 17 0.47 -3.07 5.83
N LEU A 18 1.16 -3.99 5.16
CA LEU A 18 1.76 -5.15 5.82
C LEU A 18 3.14 -4.76 6.36
N PRO A 19 3.47 -5.10 7.63
CA PRO A 19 4.81 -4.94 8.17
C PRO A 19 5.73 -5.98 7.52
N ILE A 20 6.15 -5.72 6.28
CA ILE A 20 7.14 -6.55 5.61
C ILE A 20 8.49 -6.09 6.15
N SER A 21 8.95 -6.73 7.23
CA SER A 21 10.34 -6.63 7.65
C SER A 21 11.19 -7.12 6.47
N SER A 22 12.08 -6.26 5.98
CA SER A 22 12.99 -6.54 4.88
C SER A 22 13.61 -7.92 5.06
N ALA A 23 13.23 -8.87 4.20
CA ALA A 23 13.93 -10.13 4.09
C ALA A 23 15.40 -9.84 3.76
N PRO A 24 16.38 -10.59 4.31
CA PRO A 24 17.78 -10.36 4.04
C PRO A 24 18.02 -10.36 2.54
N SER A 25 18.58 -9.27 2.03
CA SER A 25 18.87 -9.02 0.62
C SER A 25 20.04 -9.88 0.14
N SER A 26 19.82 -11.17 -0.02
CA SER A 26 20.82 -12.10 -0.61
C SER A 26 20.69 -12.29 -2.11
N ILE A 27 19.78 -11.57 -2.79
CA ILE A 27 19.67 -11.61 -4.25
C ILE A 27 19.98 -10.22 -4.80
N SER A 28 21.25 -10.02 -5.14
CA SER A 28 21.73 -8.79 -5.78
C SER A 28 21.33 -8.77 -7.27
N TRP A 29 20.15 -8.28 -7.57
CA TRP A 29 19.69 -7.98 -8.93
C TRP A 29 20.36 -6.72 -9.53
N ARG A 30 21.25 -6.07 -8.76
CA ARG A 30 21.95 -4.84 -9.17
C ARG A 30 22.80 -5.03 -10.43
N HIS A 31 23.40 -6.19 -10.65
CA HIS A 31 24.26 -6.44 -11.80
C HIS A 31 23.53 -6.56 -13.14
N LEU A 32 22.21 -6.77 -13.15
CA LEU A 32 21.42 -6.88 -14.38
C LEU A 32 20.81 -5.55 -14.85
N LEU A 33 20.71 -4.54 -13.97
CA LEU A 33 20.04 -3.27 -14.28
C LEU A 33 20.98 -2.06 -14.36
N THR A 34 22.27 -2.20 -14.02
CA THR A 34 23.24 -1.10 -14.06
C THR A 34 23.88 -0.84 -15.43
N ALA A 35 23.38 -1.50 -16.48
CA ALA A 35 23.89 -1.26 -17.84
C ALA A 35 23.33 -0.01 -18.54
N SER A 36 22.40 0.75 -17.93
CA SER A 36 21.98 2.05 -18.46
C SER A 36 21.13 2.83 -17.44
N SER A 37 21.71 3.81 -16.81
CA SER A 37 21.21 5.17 -16.57
C SER A 37 21.79 5.76 -15.28
N SER A 38 22.82 6.56 -15.46
CA SER A 38 23.11 7.68 -14.58
C SER A 38 21.99 8.68 -14.69
N THR A 39 21.20 8.91 -13.65
CA THR A 39 20.59 10.23 -13.35
C THR A 39 19.73 10.17 -12.07
N ASN A 40 20.00 11.15 -11.21
CA ASN A 40 19.15 11.70 -10.16
C ASN A 40 18.77 10.82 -8.96
N GLY A 41 19.57 10.90 -7.91
CA GLY A 41 19.19 10.47 -6.56
C GLY A 41 18.72 11.66 -5.72
N ASP A 42 17.43 11.72 -5.44
CA ASP A 42 16.88 12.62 -4.41
C ASP A 42 17.24 12.09 -3.03
N ILE A 43 17.89 12.95 -2.23
CA ILE A 43 18.23 12.68 -0.84
C ILE A 43 17.02 13.03 0.03
N GLN A 44 16.34 12.00 0.54
CA GLN A 44 15.34 12.19 1.60
C GLN A 44 15.97 11.95 2.97
N THR A 45 15.95 12.98 3.81
CA THR A 45 16.40 12.94 5.20
C THR A 45 15.24 12.59 6.13
N THR A 46 15.39 11.52 6.90
CA THR A 46 14.42 11.11 7.93
C THR A 46 14.76 11.80 9.26
N PHE A 47 13.84 12.59 9.80
CA PHE A 47 14.00 13.27 11.08
C PHE A 47 13.48 12.39 12.24
N LEU A 48 14.31 12.23 13.26
CA LEU A 48 13.91 11.76 14.58
C LEU A 48 13.45 12.95 15.42
N SER A 49 12.21 12.90 15.88
CA SER A 49 11.57 13.90 16.73
C SER A 49 11.98 13.71 18.19
N GLY A 50 12.55 14.73 18.78
CA GLY A 50 12.80 14.80 20.23
C GLY A 50 12.81 16.23 20.73
N ASN A 51 11.80 16.55 21.53
CA ASN A 51 11.63 17.67 22.49
C ASN A 51 12.26 19.07 22.24
N GLY A 52 11.40 19.99 21.83
CA GLY A 52 11.16 21.23 22.59
C GLY A 52 12.15 22.40 22.50
N TYR A 53 13.00 22.49 21.48
CA TYR A 53 13.66 23.75 21.11
C TYR A 53 13.49 23.96 19.60
N ASN A 54 13.39 25.23 19.15
CA ASN A 54 13.31 25.54 17.71
C ASN A 54 14.67 25.22 17.04
N LEU A 55 14.99 23.93 16.93
CA LEU A 55 16.14 23.38 16.23
C LEU A 55 16.07 23.59 14.72
N ASP A 56 14.89 23.91 14.19
CA ASP A 56 14.65 24.08 12.76
C ASP A 56 15.55 25.16 12.13
N LYS A 57 15.90 26.20 12.89
CA LYS A 57 16.83 27.25 12.42
C LYS A 57 18.31 26.89 12.56
N ILE A 58 18.64 25.88 13.37
CA ILE A 58 20.03 25.46 13.63
C ILE A 58 20.46 24.35 12.65
N ASN A 59 19.53 23.49 12.25
CA ASN A 59 19.79 22.34 11.35
C ASN A 59 19.59 22.65 9.87
N ASP A 60 19.52 23.90 9.49
CA ASP A 60 19.00 24.35 8.19
C ASP A 60 19.92 24.06 6.98
N PHE A 61 21.07 23.42 7.18
CA PHE A 61 21.97 23.09 6.08
C PHE A 61 21.50 21.93 5.19
N ALA A 62 20.70 21.02 5.75
CA ALA A 62 20.11 19.89 5.01
C ALA A 62 18.75 20.22 4.37
N VAL A 63 18.17 21.38 4.71
CA VAL A 63 16.77 21.74 4.40
C VAL A 63 16.65 22.66 3.20
N SER A 64 17.74 23.23 2.69
CA SER A 64 17.70 24.19 1.55
C SER A 64 17.19 23.59 0.23
N VAL A 65 16.97 22.28 0.15
CA VAL A 65 16.45 21.59 -1.05
C VAL A 65 15.09 20.95 -0.80
N SER A 66 14.63 20.86 0.44
CA SER A 66 13.29 20.34 0.75
C SER A 66 12.28 21.47 0.57
N THR A 67 11.38 21.34 -0.41
CA THR A 67 10.17 22.14 -0.49
C THR A 67 9.45 22.05 0.86
N GLN A 68 9.50 23.12 1.63
CA GLN A 68 8.86 23.20 2.95
C GLN A 68 7.34 23.12 2.80
N ILE A 69 6.79 21.91 2.78
CA ILE A 69 5.40 21.75 3.16
C ILE A 69 5.36 21.94 4.69
N PRO A 70 4.67 22.96 5.20
CA PRO A 70 4.61 23.18 6.64
C PRO A 70 4.19 21.91 7.37
N THR A 71 4.90 21.55 8.44
CA THR A 71 4.65 20.31 9.21
C THR A 71 3.20 20.18 9.68
N PHE A 72 2.52 21.32 9.90
CA PHE A 72 1.11 21.32 10.26
C PHE A 72 0.20 20.75 9.15
N ILE A 73 0.56 20.92 7.86
CA ILE A 73 -0.23 20.36 6.73
C ILE A 73 -0.17 18.84 6.77
N HIS A 74 1.01 18.25 6.99
CA HIS A 74 1.13 16.79 7.14
C HIS A 74 0.30 16.28 8.31
N THR A 75 0.40 16.95 9.47
CA THR A 75 -0.39 16.58 10.67
C THR A 75 -1.89 16.69 10.38
N LEU A 76 -2.32 17.75 9.70
CA LEU A 76 -3.71 17.96 9.34
C LEU A 76 -4.21 16.89 8.36
N LEU A 77 -3.41 16.53 7.35
CA LEU A 77 -3.75 15.46 6.40
C LEU A 77 -3.86 14.10 7.08
N VAL A 78 -2.92 13.75 7.98
CA VAL A 78 -2.97 12.50 8.76
C VAL A 78 -4.18 12.49 9.68
N PHE A 79 -4.49 13.61 10.33
CA PHE A 79 -5.68 13.74 11.18
C PHE A 79 -6.97 13.57 10.38
N PHE A 80 -7.10 14.24 9.23
CA PHE A 80 -8.26 14.10 8.35
C PHE A 80 -8.41 12.66 7.83
N TRP A 81 -7.31 12.03 7.42
CA TRP A 81 -7.29 10.63 6.99
C TRP A 81 -7.73 9.68 8.12
N SER A 82 -7.24 9.91 9.35
CA SER A 82 -7.60 9.11 10.52
C SER A 82 -9.08 9.23 10.87
N ILE A 83 -9.67 10.43 10.79
CA ILE A 83 -11.11 10.63 10.98
C ILE A 83 -11.91 9.82 9.96
N GLY A 84 -11.53 9.87 8.69
CA GLY A 84 -12.19 9.10 7.65
C GLY A 84 -12.12 7.59 7.89
N ILE A 85 -10.95 7.07 8.29
CA ILE A 85 -10.81 5.67 8.70
C ILE A 85 -11.76 5.34 9.86
N PHE A 86 -11.83 6.18 10.89
CA PHE A 86 -12.70 5.95 12.04
C PHE A 86 -14.19 5.89 11.62
N ILE A 87 -14.62 6.81 10.75
CA ILE A 87 -15.99 6.80 10.19
C ILE A 87 -16.23 5.50 9.41
N MET A 88 -15.30 5.08 8.57
CA MET A 88 -15.44 3.85 7.78
C MET A 88 -15.47 2.60 8.65
N PHE A 89 -14.66 2.53 9.72
CA PHE A 89 -14.72 1.46 10.71
C PHE A 89 -16.08 1.44 11.44
N PHE A 90 -16.61 2.59 11.82
CA PHE A 90 -17.93 2.68 12.44
C PHE A 90 -19.04 2.16 11.51
N LEU A 91 -19.00 2.53 10.22
CA LEU A 91 -19.94 2.03 9.22
C LEU A 91 -19.81 0.51 9.02
N LEU A 92 -18.58 0.01 8.98
CA LEU A 92 -18.30 -1.43 8.88
C LEU A 92 -18.81 -2.18 10.12
N TYR A 93 -18.56 -1.66 11.31
CA TYR A 93 -19.08 -2.21 12.57
C TYR A 93 -20.61 -2.28 12.56
N ARG A 94 -21.28 -1.19 12.13
CA ARG A 94 -22.74 -1.15 11.98
C ARG A 94 -23.22 -2.22 11.00
N SER A 95 -22.55 -2.41 9.88
CA SER A 95 -22.87 -3.46 8.89
C SER A 95 -22.74 -4.86 9.49
N VAL A 96 -21.66 -5.14 10.22
CA VAL A 96 -21.47 -6.43 10.92
C VAL A 96 -22.57 -6.67 11.96
N ARG A 97 -22.96 -5.64 12.70
CA ARG A 97 -24.11 -5.71 13.65
C ARG A 97 -25.41 -6.09 12.96
N GLN A 98 -25.68 -5.54 11.75
CA GLN A 98 -26.88 -5.89 10.96
C GLN A 98 -26.83 -7.37 10.51
N VAL A 99 -25.67 -7.88 10.06
CA VAL A 99 -25.52 -9.28 9.69
C VAL A 99 -25.72 -10.19 10.92
N ASN A 100 -25.19 -9.82 12.08
CA ASN A 100 -25.39 -10.57 13.31
C ASN A 100 -26.86 -10.56 13.77
N ALA A 101 -27.59 -9.45 13.62
CA ALA A 101 -29.02 -9.37 13.90
C ALA A 101 -29.83 -10.28 12.96
N LEU A 102 -29.47 -10.28 11.66
CA LEU A 102 -30.05 -11.23 10.70
C LEU A 102 -29.81 -12.69 11.15
N HIS A 103 -28.61 -12.99 11.58
CA HIS A 103 -28.21 -14.31 12.02
C HIS A 103 -29.01 -14.80 13.25
N SER A 104 -29.25 -13.92 14.22
CA SER A 104 -29.99 -14.25 15.46
C SER A 104 -31.50 -14.38 15.24
N SER A 105 -32.04 -13.78 14.17
CA SER A 105 -33.48 -13.79 13.85
C SER A 105 -33.89 -14.83 12.81
N ALA A 106 -32.93 -15.47 12.15
CA ALA A 106 -33.21 -16.47 11.13
C ALA A 106 -33.52 -17.84 11.73
N LEU A 107 -34.47 -18.55 11.13
CA LEU A 107 -34.91 -19.88 11.56
C LEU A 107 -34.40 -20.94 10.59
N PRO A 108 -34.05 -22.15 11.05
CA PRO A 108 -33.72 -23.25 10.16
C PRO A 108 -34.83 -23.49 9.13
N LEU A 109 -34.44 -23.83 7.90
CA LEU A 109 -35.42 -24.14 6.85
C LEU A 109 -36.17 -25.45 7.21
N GLN A 110 -37.51 -25.33 7.31
CA GLN A 110 -38.38 -26.44 7.68
C GLN A 110 -39.05 -27.13 6.47
N ASN A 111 -39.00 -26.49 5.28
CA ASN A 111 -39.61 -27.06 4.08
C ASN A 111 -38.76 -28.21 3.53
N GLU A 112 -39.30 -29.43 3.59
CA GLU A 112 -38.59 -30.66 3.17
C GLU A 112 -38.27 -30.68 1.69
N GLU A 113 -39.19 -30.21 0.83
CA GLU A 113 -39.01 -30.17 -0.60
C GLU A 113 -37.87 -29.22 -1.03
N LEU A 114 -37.83 -28.01 -0.44
CA LEU A 114 -36.73 -27.08 -0.66
C LEU A 114 -35.41 -27.60 -0.09
N ASN A 115 -35.45 -28.34 1.00
CA ASN A 115 -34.24 -28.92 1.58
C ASN A 115 -33.69 -30.05 0.70
N ALA A 116 -34.58 -30.89 0.12
CA ALA A 116 -34.19 -31.91 -0.87
C ALA A 116 -33.56 -31.27 -2.12
N LEU A 117 -34.19 -30.23 -2.67
CA LEU A 117 -33.67 -29.46 -3.81
C LEU A 117 -32.31 -28.83 -3.49
N TYR A 118 -32.11 -28.32 -2.28
CA TYR A 118 -30.84 -27.78 -1.83
C TYR A 118 -29.73 -28.84 -1.80
N ILE A 119 -30.03 -30.04 -1.31
CA ILE A 119 -29.07 -31.17 -1.28
C ILE A 119 -28.69 -31.57 -2.72
N GLU A 120 -29.64 -31.57 -3.64
CA GLU A 120 -29.37 -31.79 -5.06
C GLU A 120 -28.40 -30.75 -5.63
N CYS A 121 -28.64 -29.47 -5.37
CA CYS A 121 -27.76 -28.37 -5.78
C CYS A 121 -26.34 -28.50 -5.19
N LEU A 122 -26.21 -28.92 -3.92
CA LEU A 122 -24.90 -29.17 -3.31
C LEU A 122 -24.12 -30.24 -4.04
N ASN A 123 -24.79 -31.32 -4.45
CA ASN A 123 -24.18 -32.40 -5.21
C ASN A 123 -23.76 -31.93 -6.61
N GLU A 124 -24.60 -31.14 -7.29
CA GLU A 124 -24.27 -30.56 -8.60
C GLU A 124 -23.02 -29.66 -8.55
N VAL A 125 -22.90 -28.85 -7.52
CA VAL A 125 -21.73 -27.97 -7.32
C VAL A 125 -20.50 -28.76 -6.85
N ASN A 126 -20.66 -30.04 -6.47
CA ASN A 126 -19.63 -30.88 -5.87
C ASN A 126 -19.00 -30.22 -4.63
N SER A 127 -19.85 -29.73 -3.72
CA SER A 127 -19.42 -29.13 -2.46
C SER A 127 -19.08 -30.23 -1.45
N LYS A 128 -17.85 -30.16 -0.85
CA LYS A 128 -17.41 -31.10 0.18
C LYS A 128 -18.06 -30.86 1.53
N HIS A 129 -18.63 -29.69 1.76
CA HIS A 129 -19.20 -29.28 3.04
C HIS A 129 -20.66 -28.87 2.83
N THR A 130 -21.51 -29.28 3.75
CA THR A 130 -22.88 -28.82 3.84
C THR A 130 -22.91 -27.45 4.51
N ILE A 131 -23.58 -26.49 3.89
CA ILE A 131 -23.75 -25.15 4.43
C ILE A 131 -25.16 -25.09 5.02
N PRO A 132 -25.34 -24.69 6.29
CA PRO A 132 -26.67 -24.60 6.85
C PRO A 132 -27.50 -23.51 6.15
N ILE A 133 -28.79 -23.86 5.88
CA ILE A 133 -29.73 -22.98 5.21
C ILE A 133 -30.81 -22.53 6.23
N TYR A 134 -31.14 -21.25 6.18
CA TYR A 134 -32.07 -20.59 7.08
C TYR A 134 -33.13 -19.80 6.31
N SER A 135 -34.29 -19.61 6.91
CA SER A 135 -35.34 -18.72 6.42
C SER A 135 -35.33 -17.41 7.20
N THR A 136 -35.64 -16.29 6.53
CA THR A 136 -35.69 -14.96 7.13
C THR A 136 -36.70 -14.05 6.48
N ALA A 137 -37.30 -13.14 7.25
CA ALA A 137 -38.21 -12.11 6.76
C ALA A 137 -37.49 -10.81 6.34
N PHE A 138 -36.22 -10.67 6.69
CA PHE A 138 -35.48 -9.41 6.52
C PHE A 138 -34.77 -9.26 5.16
N LEU A 139 -34.74 -10.30 4.37
CA LEU A 139 -34.11 -10.28 3.05
C LEU A 139 -35.17 -10.35 1.93
N LYS A 140 -34.79 -9.82 0.77
CA LYS A 140 -35.59 -9.87 -0.47
C LYS A 140 -35.03 -10.87 -1.49
N SER A 141 -33.81 -11.27 -1.33
CA SER A 141 -33.10 -12.24 -2.18
C SER A 141 -32.41 -13.27 -1.33
N PRO A 142 -32.17 -14.47 -1.84
CA PRO A 142 -31.24 -15.39 -1.25
C PRO A 142 -29.88 -14.70 -1.07
N VAL A 143 -29.19 -15.00 0.03
CA VAL A 143 -27.87 -14.39 0.32
C VAL A 143 -27.03 -15.41 1.09
N LEU A 144 -25.80 -15.55 0.67
CA LEU A 144 -24.76 -16.20 1.43
C LEU A 144 -24.06 -15.18 2.35
N ALA A 145 -24.12 -15.39 3.67
CA ALA A 145 -23.47 -14.50 4.66
C ALA A 145 -22.84 -15.29 5.82
N GLY A 146 -21.91 -14.63 6.54
CA GLY A 146 -21.18 -15.19 7.68
C GLY A 146 -19.72 -15.49 7.33
N PHE A 147 -18.77 -14.85 8.04
CA PHE A 147 -17.33 -14.98 7.75
C PHE A 147 -16.77 -16.35 8.19
N LEU A 148 -16.91 -16.70 9.46
CA LEU A 148 -16.38 -17.97 10.01
C LEU A 148 -17.34 -19.13 9.80
N HIS A 149 -18.65 -18.86 9.81
CA HIS A 149 -19.69 -19.85 9.68
C HIS A 149 -20.65 -19.41 8.57
N PRO A 150 -20.30 -19.64 7.30
CA PRO A 150 -21.15 -19.25 6.18
C PRO A 150 -22.48 -19.97 6.23
N ARG A 151 -23.56 -19.22 5.96
CA ARG A 151 -24.95 -19.69 5.94
C ARG A 151 -25.68 -19.10 4.75
N ILE A 152 -26.58 -19.86 4.16
CA ILE A 152 -27.49 -19.39 3.13
C ILE A 152 -28.80 -18.97 3.79
N TYR A 153 -29.26 -17.78 3.47
CA TYR A 153 -30.53 -17.22 3.95
C TYR A 153 -31.51 -17.14 2.80
N LEU A 154 -32.67 -17.80 2.95
CA LEU A 154 -33.80 -17.72 2.00
C LEU A 154 -34.84 -16.76 2.56
N PRO A 155 -35.35 -15.82 1.74
CA PRO A 155 -36.48 -15.00 2.13
C PRO A 155 -37.76 -15.82 2.35
N ILE A 156 -38.53 -15.52 3.39
CA ILE A 156 -39.79 -16.21 3.70
C ILE A 156 -40.81 -16.08 2.57
N HIS A 157 -40.90 -14.91 1.91
CA HIS A 157 -41.79 -14.72 0.78
C HIS A 157 -41.48 -15.68 -0.37
N LEU A 158 -40.22 -15.95 -0.64
CA LEU A 158 -39.78 -16.89 -1.67
C LEU A 158 -40.22 -18.33 -1.39
N ILE A 159 -40.22 -18.71 -0.11
CA ILE A 159 -40.73 -20.00 0.37
C ILE A 159 -42.27 -20.04 0.21
N SER A 160 -42.95 -18.91 0.53
CA SER A 160 -44.39 -18.77 0.37
C SER A 160 -44.80 -18.87 -1.10
N ASP A 161 -44.09 -18.15 -1.99
CA ASP A 161 -44.35 -18.13 -3.43
C ASP A 161 -44.10 -19.52 -4.09
N PHE A 162 -43.10 -20.24 -3.58
CA PHE A 162 -42.85 -21.63 -3.98
C PHE A 162 -44.00 -22.55 -3.56
N ASN A 163 -44.45 -22.46 -2.32
CA ASN A 163 -45.59 -23.25 -1.81
C ASN A 163 -46.89 -22.91 -2.52
N ALA A 164 -47.06 -21.68 -2.99
CA ALA A 164 -48.19 -21.21 -3.77
C ALA A 164 -48.10 -21.61 -5.26
N GLY A 165 -47.01 -22.18 -5.70
CA GLY A 165 -46.76 -22.53 -7.10
C GLY A 165 -46.51 -21.36 -8.05
N THR A 166 -46.26 -20.16 -7.52
CA THR A 166 -45.97 -18.94 -8.30
C THR A 166 -44.49 -18.88 -8.76
N ILE A 167 -43.62 -19.58 -8.04
CA ILE A 167 -42.19 -19.75 -8.40
C ILE A 167 -41.92 -21.25 -8.59
N SER A 168 -41.22 -21.57 -9.66
CA SER A 168 -40.89 -22.98 -9.98
C SER A 168 -39.70 -23.49 -9.18
N SER A 169 -39.63 -24.82 -8.97
CA SER A 169 -38.46 -25.46 -8.38
C SER A 169 -37.17 -25.18 -9.16
N THR A 170 -37.31 -25.03 -10.49
CA THR A 170 -36.20 -24.67 -11.39
C THR A 170 -35.64 -23.28 -11.09
N ASP A 171 -36.52 -22.29 -10.83
CA ASP A 171 -36.08 -20.93 -10.49
C ASP A 171 -35.32 -20.92 -9.16
N ILE A 172 -35.85 -21.62 -8.14
CA ILE A 172 -35.16 -21.77 -6.84
C ILE A 172 -33.83 -22.50 -7.01
N ARG A 173 -33.77 -23.56 -7.82
CA ARG A 173 -32.53 -24.28 -8.11
C ARG A 173 -31.48 -23.33 -8.69
N TYR A 174 -31.81 -22.49 -9.65
CA TYR A 174 -30.88 -21.54 -10.23
C TYR A 174 -30.35 -20.52 -9.21
N MET A 175 -31.20 -20.03 -8.33
CA MET A 175 -30.78 -19.13 -7.26
C MET A 175 -29.84 -19.82 -6.27
N LEU A 176 -30.17 -21.04 -5.84
CA LEU A 176 -29.34 -21.82 -4.94
C LEU A 176 -27.97 -22.15 -5.55
N LEU A 177 -27.93 -22.53 -6.83
CA LEU A 177 -26.68 -22.76 -7.54
C LEU A 177 -25.82 -21.51 -7.59
N HIS A 178 -26.42 -20.32 -7.78
CA HIS A 178 -25.72 -19.04 -7.77
C HIS A 178 -25.08 -18.75 -6.40
N GLU A 179 -25.84 -18.87 -5.31
CA GLU A 179 -25.32 -18.67 -3.95
C GLU A 179 -24.23 -19.69 -3.58
N LEU A 180 -24.36 -20.94 -4.03
CA LEU A 180 -23.35 -21.97 -3.83
C LEU A 180 -22.05 -21.69 -4.60
N GLN A 181 -22.12 -21.01 -5.77
CA GLN A 181 -20.91 -20.58 -6.48
C GLN A 181 -20.19 -19.45 -5.73
N HIS A 182 -20.89 -18.52 -5.08
CA HIS A 182 -20.27 -17.53 -4.17
C HIS A 182 -19.49 -18.22 -3.04
N TYR A 183 -20.04 -19.28 -2.46
CA TYR A 183 -19.33 -20.06 -1.45
C TYR A 183 -18.07 -20.72 -1.99
N LYS A 184 -18.18 -21.39 -3.14
CA LYS A 184 -17.06 -22.08 -3.79
C LYS A 184 -15.92 -21.15 -4.19
N HIS A 185 -16.24 -19.94 -4.61
CA HIS A 185 -15.27 -18.89 -4.95
C HIS A 185 -14.71 -18.17 -3.74
N LYS A 186 -15.21 -18.45 -2.53
CA LYS A 186 -14.85 -17.76 -1.27
C LYS A 186 -15.13 -16.25 -1.33
N ASP A 187 -16.20 -15.86 -1.97
CA ASP A 187 -16.56 -14.45 -2.24
C ASP A 187 -16.84 -13.66 -0.97
N ILE A 188 -17.20 -14.31 0.13
CA ILE A 188 -17.30 -13.70 1.45
C ILE A 188 -15.93 -13.12 1.87
N LEU A 189 -14.85 -13.90 1.76
CA LEU A 189 -13.49 -13.45 2.10
C LEU A 189 -13.08 -12.26 1.23
N ILE A 190 -13.34 -12.35 -0.07
CA ILE A 190 -13.06 -11.25 -1.01
C ILE A 190 -13.87 -10.00 -0.67
N GLY A 191 -15.12 -10.15 -0.22
CA GLY A 191 -15.93 -9.05 0.29
C GLY A 191 -15.30 -8.33 1.48
N TYR A 192 -14.73 -9.07 2.43
CA TYR A 192 -14.00 -8.47 3.55
C TYR A 192 -12.72 -7.76 3.10
N LEU A 193 -11.96 -8.32 2.16
CA LEU A 193 -10.78 -7.66 1.59
C LEU A 193 -11.16 -6.35 0.88
N ILE A 194 -12.23 -6.36 0.08
CA ILE A 194 -12.79 -5.16 -0.56
C ILE A 194 -13.13 -4.09 0.49
N ASN A 195 -13.79 -4.47 1.58
CA ASN A 195 -14.16 -3.54 2.64
C ASN A 195 -12.92 -3.00 3.37
N THR A 196 -11.91 -3.83 3.62
CA THR A 196 -10.64 -3.40 4.21
C THR A 196 -9.93 -2.37 3.33
N VAL A 197 -9.80 -2.62 2.04
CA VAL A 197 -9.23 -1.64 1.09
C VAL A 197 -10.04 -0.35 1.07
N ASN A 198 -11.38 -0.46 1.10
CA ASN A 198 -12.26 0.71 1.10
C ASN A 198 -12.09 1.56 2.37
N VAL A 199 -11.80 0.97 3.52
CA VAL A 199 -11.51 1.69 4.77
C VAL A 199 -10.23 2.51 4.65
N PHE A 200 -9.14 1.94 4.16
CA PHE A 200 -7.85 2.65 4.08
C PHE A 200 -7.81 3.67 2.95
N TYR A 201 -8.47 3.39 1.83
CA TYR A 201 -8.49 4.23 0.63
C TYR A 201 -9.83 4.99 0.45
N TRP A 202 -10.53 5.27 1.55
CA TRP A 202 -11.84 5.88 1.54
C TRP A 202 -11.92 7.20 0.75
N PHE A 203 -10.81 7.95 0.68
CA PHE A 203 -10.70 9.23 -0.01
C PHE A 203 -10.41 9.12 -1.51
N ASN A 204 -10.11 7.92 -2.03
CA ASN A 204 -9.65 7.75 -3.41
C ASN A 204 -10.79 7.26 -4.34
N PRO A 205 -11.32 8.12 -5.24
CA PRO A 205 -12.43 7.76 -6.12
C PRO A 205 -12.06 6.69 -7.16
N LEU A 206 -10.78 6.60 -7.56
CA LEU A 206 -10.33 5.55 -8.48
C LEU A 206 -10.44 4.17 -7.83
N ILE A 207 -10.06 4.07 -6.57
CA ILE A 207 -10.20 2.81 -5.82
C ILE A 207 -11.68 2.43 -5.72
N TRP A 208 -12.59 3.36 -5.44
CA TRP A 208 -14.03 3.08 -5.43
C TRP A 208 -14.53 2.54 -6.77
N TYR A 209 -14.07 3.12 -7.87
CA TYR A 209 -14.39 2.63 -9.21
C TYR A 209 -13.90 1.18 -9.41
N PHE A 210 -12.65 0.88 -9.05
CA PHE A 210 -12.09 -0.47 -9.14
C PHE A 210 -12.82 -1.47 -8.24
N LEU A 211 -13.10 -1.12 -6.98
CA LEU A 211 -13.83 -1.99 -6.07
C LEU A 211 -15.25 -2.27 -6.56
N LYS A 212 -15.91 -1.28 -7.17
CA LYS A 212 -17.20 -1.49 -7.84
C LYS A 212 -17.08 -2.46 -9.02
N ARG A 213 -16.02 -2.32 -9.83
CA ARG A 213 -15.76 -3.22 -10.96
C ARG A 213 -15.47 -4.64 -10.48
N ILE A 214 -14.70 -4.83 -9.42
CA ILE A 214 -14.44 -6.15 -8.83
C ILE A 214 -15.73 -6.84 -8.40
N ARG A 215 -16.66 -6.10 -7.77
CA ARG A 215 -17.98 -6.65 -7.40
C ARG A 215 -18.79 -7.09 -8.64
N GLN A 216 -18.72 -6.34 -9.72
CA GLN A 216 -19.37 -6.72 -10.99
C GLN A 216 -18.75 -7.98 -11.59
N GLU A 217 -17.42 -8.04 -11.67
CA GLU A 217 -16.71 -9.22 -12.19
C GLU A 217 -16.99 -10.48 -11.35
N ARG A 218 -17.19 -10.33 -10.04
CA ARG A 218 -17.59 -11.41 -9.15
C ARG A 218 -18.94 -12.01 -9.55
N GLU A 219 -19.96 -11.17 -9.77
CA GLU A 219 -21.28 -11.63 -10.23
C GLU A 219 -21.19 -12.34 -11.58
N LEU A 220 -20.45 -11.77 -12.55
CA LEU A 220 -20.25 -12.39 -13.87
C LEU A 220 -19.51 -13.73 -13.78
N ALA A 221 -18.56 -13.85 -12.84
CA ALA A 221 -17.84 -15.10 -12.60
C ALA A 221 -18.76 -16.17 -12.00
N CYS A 222 -19.64 -15.80 -11.05
CA CYS A 222 -20.63 -16.70 -10.49
C CYS A 222 -21.67 -17.15 -11.53
N ASP A 223 -22.22 -16.23 -12.33
CA ASP A 223 -23.10 -16.58 -13.44
C ASP A 223 -22.43 -17.56 -14.42
N SER A 224 -21.19 -17.25 -14.82
CA SER A 224 -20.43 -18.14 -15.72
C SER A 224 -20.17 -19.52 -15.12
N ALA A 225 -19.98 -19.60 -13.79
CA ALA A 225 -19.80 -20.87 -13.10
C ALA A 225 -21.11 -21.69 -13.03
N VAL A 226 -22.25 -21.04 -12.83
CA VAL A 226 -23.58 -21.67 -12.93
C VAL A 226 -23.81 -22.20 -14.33
N LEU A 227 -23.56 -21.38 -15.36
CA LEU A 227 -23.75 -21.79 -16.78
C LEU A 227 -22.87 -22.99 -17.18
N GLN A 228 -21.72 -23.17 -16.55
CA GLN A 228 -20.88 -24.36 -16.75
C GLN A 228 -21.52 -25.66 -16.21
N LEU A 229 -22.45 -25.56 -15.26
CA LEU A 229 -23.20 -26.70 -14.71
C LEU A 229 -24.45 -26.98 -15.51
N LEU A 230 -25.05 -25.92 -16.10
CA LEU A 230 -26.31 -26.03 -16.85
C LEU A 230 -26.08 -26.50 -18.28
N LYS A 231 -27.15 -27.08 -18.88
CA LYS A 231 -27.21 -27.36 -20.31
C LYS A 231 -27.47 -26.07 -21.09
N GLU A 232 -27.02 -25.99 -22.32
CA GLU A 232 -27.24 -24.81 -23.19
C GLU A 232 -28.72 -24.41 -23.32
N THR A 233 -29.62 -25.38 -23.29
CA THR A 233 -31.08 -25.19 -23.35
C THR A 233 -31.62 -24.46 -22.10
N GLU A 234 -30.92 -24.50 -20.98
CA GLU A 234 -31.30 -23.89 -19.71
C GLU A 234 -30.79 -22.44 -19.56
N TYR A 235 -29.81 -21.98 -20.39
CA TYR A 235 -29.22 -20.63 -20.27
C TYR A 235 -30.26 -19.52 -20.35
N LYS A 236 -31.21 -19.64 -21.29
CA LYS A 236 -32.32 -18.69 -21.44
C LYS A 236 -33.21 -18.65 -20.19
N SER A 237 -33.54 -19.81 -19.62
CA SER A 237 -34.37 -19.93 -18.43
C SER A 237 -33.64 -19.30 -17.23
N TYR A 238 -32.36 -19.57 -17.05
CA TYR A 238 -31.52 -18.93 -16.02
C TYR A 238 -31.51 -17.40 -16.14
N GLY A 239 -31.32 -16.86 -17.35
CA GLY A 239 -31.37 -15.42 -17.60
C GLY A 239 -32.75 -14.81 -17.27
N ASN A 240 -33.84 -15.49 -17.65
CA ASN A 240 -35.19 -15.04 -17.32
C ASN A 240 -35.45 -15.04 -15.80
N THR A 241 -35.02 -16.06 -15.09
CA THR A 241 -35.10 -16.11 -13.61
C THR A 241 -34.42 -14.89 -12.98
N LEU A 242 -33.21 -14.51 -13.45
CA LEU A 242 -32.50 -13.32 -12.94
C LEU A 242 -33.27 -12.02 -13.22
N ILE A 243 -33.90 -11.88 -14.41
CA ILE A 243 -34.69 -10.70 -14.76
C ILE A 243 -35.94 -10.60 -13.86
N ASN A 244 -36.73 -11.66 -13.79
CA ASN A 244 -37.96 -11.72 -13.00
C ASN A 244 -37.67 -11.40 -11.53
N PHE A 245 -36.56 -11.93 -11.04
CA PHE A 245 -36.14 -11.70 -9.65
C PHE A 245 -35.69 -10.27 -9.38
N ALA A 246 -34.94 -9.67 -10.31
CA ALA A 246 -34.54 -8.26 -10.23
C ALA A 246 -35.74 -7.32 -10.29
N GLU A 247 -36.75 -7.63 -11.08
CA GLU A 247 -38.01 -6.88 -11.16
C GLU A 247 -38.77 -6.94 -9.84
N THR A 248 -38.95 -8.12 -9.25
CA THR A 248 -39.59 -8.30 -7.93
C THR A 248 -38.91 -7.48 -6.84
N ILE A 249 -37.58 -7.39 -6.83
CA ILE A 249 -36.81 -6.58 -5.90
C ILE A 249 -37.03 -5.08 -6.15
N ALA A 250 -37.05 -4.65 -7.40
CA ALA A 250 -37.19 -3.25 -7.79
C ALA A 250 -38.57 -2.65 -7.42
N LEU A 251 -39.63 -3.44 -7.52
CA LEU A 251 -41.00 -3.05 -7.19
C LEU A 251 -41.27 -2.98 -5.70
N SER A 252 -40.35 -3.38 -4.86
CA SER A 252 -40.53 -3.47 -3.41
C SER A 252 -40.26 -2.13 -2.69
N PRO A 253 -41.15 -1.65 -1.80
CA PRO A 253 -41.12 -0.29 -1.24
C PRO A 253 -40.02 -0.01 -0.20
N PHE A 254 -39.16 -0.95 0.13
CA PHE A 254 -38.11 -0.78 1.16
C PHE A 254 -36.70 -0.73 0.56
N PRO A 255 -36.06 0.48 0.49
CA PRO A 255 -34.75 0.67 -0.16
C PRO A 255 -33.53 0.25 0.70
N LEU A 256 -33.70 -0.34 1.89
CA LEU A 256 -32.66 -0.47 2.91
C LEU A 256 -31.85 -1.77 2.89
N THR A 257 -32.10 -2.69 1.96
CA THR A 257 -31.29 -3.90 1.83
C THR A 257 -30.24 -3.72 0.73
N MET A 258 -28.97 -3.73 1.12
CA MET A 258 -27.81 -3.76 0.22
C MET A 258 -27.66 -5.14 -0.48
N GLY A 259 -28.77 -5.74 -0.92
CA GLY A 259 -28.73 -6.93 -1.77
C GLY A 259 -29.24 -6.58 -3.15
N ILE A 260 -28.51 -6.91 -4.18
CA ILE A 260 -28.88 -6.94 -5.62
C ILE A 260 -29.60 -5.70 -6.18
N SER A 261 -29.64 -4.56 -5.50
CA SER A 261 -29.98 -3.29 -6.16
C SER A 261 -28.81 -2.89 -7.07
N GLY A 262 -28.33 -3.85 -7.84
CA GLY A 262 -27.40 -3.62 -8.93
C GLY A 262 -28.11 -2.75 -9.93
N ASN A 263 -27.60 -1.54 -10.16
CA ASN A 263 -27.91 -0.66 -11.23
C ASN A 263 -28.35 -1.47 -12.47
N ILE A 264 -29.46 -1.13 -13.11
CA ILE A 264 -29.97 -1.76 -14.36
C ILE A 264 -28.84 -2.08 -15.35
N LYS A 265 -27.79 -1.26 -15.35
CA LYS A 265 -26.58 -1.51 -16.14
C LYS A 265 -25.86 -2.81 -15.76
N GLN A 266 -25.78 -3.16 -14.49
CA GLN A 266 -25.13 -4.40 -14.03
C GLN A 266 -25.96 -5.62 -14.42
N LEU A 267 -27.27 -5.55 -14.26
CA LEU A 267 -28.17 -6.62 -14.72
C LEU A 267 -28.04 -6.82 -16.24
N LYS A 268 -28.02 -5.72 -17.01
CA LYS A 268 -27.81 -5.79 -18.47
C LYS A 268 -26.49 -6.49 -18.82
N GLU A 269 -25.39 -6.14 -18.13
CA GLU A 269 -24.09 -6.80 -18.33
C GLU A 269 -24.15 -8.30 -18.02
N ARG A 270 -24.83 -8.70 -16.93
CA ARG A 270 -25.04 -10.12 -16.59
C ARG A 270 -25.83 -10.86 -17.67
N ILE A 271 -26.95 -10.31 -18.12
CA ILE A 271 -27.78 -10.92 -19.18
C ILE A 271 -27.02 -11.03 -20.51
N LEU A 272 -26.26 -10.00 -20.89
CA LEU A 272 -25.42 -10.06 -22.09
C LEU A 272 -24.34 -11.14 -21.98
N ASN A 273 -23.71 -11.29 -20.80
CA ASN A 273 -22.75 -12.35 -20.54
C ASN A 273 -23.39 -13.74 -20.65
N ILE A 274 -24.60 -13.92 -20.11
CA ILE A 274 -25.36 -15.18 -20.23
C ILE A 274 -25.68 -15.49 -21.69
N ALA A 275 -26.19 -14.51 -22.45
CA ALA A 275 -26.58 -14.66 -23.84
C ALA A 275 -25.38 -14.98 -24.76
N SER A 276 -24.20 -14.47 -24.45
CA SER A 276 -22.97 -14.70 -25.21
C SER A 276 -22.07 -15.78 -24.61
N PHE A 277 -22.55 -16.51 -23.62
CA PHE A 277 -21.75 -17.51 -22.94
C PHE A 277 -21.48 -18.73 -23.83
N HIS A 278 -20.20 -19.11 -23.87
CA HIS A 278 -19.74 -20.35 -24.48
C HIS A 278 -18.86 -21.09 -23.48
N GLN A 279 -18.99 -22.39 -23.45
CA GLN A 279 -18.18 -23.25 -22.60
C GLN A 279 -16.69 -23.05 -22.91
N PRO A 280 -15.85 -22.63 -21.92
CA PRO A 280 -14.45 -22.38 -22.21
C PRO A 280 -13.71 -23.67 -22.53
N THR A 281 -12.98 -23.66 -23.64
CA THR A 281 -12.13 -24.80 -24.05
C THR A 281 -10.95 -24.97 -23.06
N PHE A 282 -10.40 -26.18 -22.98
CA PHE A 282 -9.25 -26.49 -22.14
C PHE A 282 -8.05 -25.54 -22.43
N LYS A 283 -7.81 -25.24 -23.72
CA LYS A 283 -6.74 -24.31 -24.13
C LYS A 283 -6.97 -22.88 -23.60
N GLN A 284 -8.22 -22.41 -23.59
CA GLN A 284 -8.57 -21.08 -23.05
C GLN A 284 -8.39 -21.02 -21.53
N LYS A 285 -8.71 -22.11 -20.81
CA LYS A 285 -8.47 -22.20 -19.35
C LYS A 285 -6.97 -22.13 -19.03
N ILE A 286 -6.13 -22.91 -19.71
CA ILE A 286 -4.67 -22.89 -19.53
C ILE A 286 -4.10 -21.50 -19.84
N ARG A 287 -4.48 -20.89 -20.99
CA ARG A 287 -4.03 -19.53 -21.33
C ARG A 287 -4.39 -18.52 -20.25
N GLY A 288 -5.59 -18.62 -19.67
CA GLY A 288 -6.03 -17.78 -18.56
C GLY A 288 -5.14 -17.92 -17.33
N TYR A 289 -4.80 -19.14 -16.92
CA TYR A 289 -3.90 -19.39 -15.81
C TYR A 289 -2.48 -18.87 -16.06
N LEU A 290 -1.94 -19.08 -17.25
CA LEU A 290 -0.60 -18.59 -17.63
C LEU A 290 -0.52 -17.06 -17.55
N ILE A 291 -1.56 -16.36 -18.05
CA ILE A 291 -1.62 -14.89 -17.95
C ILE A 291 -1.68 -14.43 -16.48
N CYS A 292 -2.49 -15.10 -15.64
CA CYS A 292 -2.57 -14.76 -14.21
C CYS A 292 -1.22 -14.98 -13.51
N ILE A 293 -0.53 -16.09 -13.78
CA ILE A 293 0.81 -16.38 -13.23
C ILE A 293 1.82 -15.31 -13.70
N PHE A 294 1.83 -14.99 -14.99
CA PHE A 294 2.74 -13.99 -15.55
C PHE A 294 2.54 -12.60 -14.92
N VAL A 295 1.30 -12.14 -14.82
CA VAL A 295 0.99 -10.85 -14.17
C VAL A 295 1.36 -10.87 -12.69
N SER A 296 1.07 -11.96 -11.97
CA SER A 296 1.47 -12.11 -10.55
C SER A 296 2.98 -12.04 -10.37
N THR A 297 3.74 -12.70 -11.25
CA THR A 297 5.21 -12.69 -11.20
C THR A 297 5.78 -11.28 -11.43
N ILE A 298 5.22 -10.53 -12.39
CA ILE A 298 5.61 -9.13 -12.61
C ILE A 298 5.34 -8.28 -11.37
N ILE A 299 4.15 -8.38 -10.79
CA ILE A 299 3.75 -7.60 -9.62
C ILE A 299 4.66 -7.91 -8.43
N ILE A 300 4.88 -9.20 -8.14
CA ILE A 300 5.76 -9.64 -7.05
C ILE A 300 7.20 -9.16 -7.31
N GLY A 301 7.68 -9.23 -8.55
CA GLY A 301 8.99 -8.73 -8.95
C GLY A 301 9.16 -7.21 -8.83
N CYS A 302 8.06 -6.44 -8.93
CA CYS A 302 8.08 -4.98 -8.77
C CYS A 302 8.04 -4.54 -7.29
N ILE A 303 7.57 -5.36 -6.35
CA ILE A 303 7.48 -5.03 -4.92
C ILE A 303 8.86 -4.63 -4.35
N PRO A 304 9.97 -5.37 -4.55
CA PRO A 304 11.29 -4.97 -4.08
C PRO A 304 11.78 -3.66 -4.68
N ILE A 305 11.46 -3.38 -5.95
CA ILE A 305 11.84 -2.14 -6.62
C ILE A 305 11.16 -0.94 -5.95
N LEU A 306 9.88 -1.05 -5.66
CA LEU A 306 9.12 0.01 -4.96
C LEU A 306 9.58 0.17 -3.50
N SER A 307 9.96 -0.90 -2.80
CA SER A 307 10.44 -0.85 -1.42
C SER A 307 11.87 -0.32 -1.31
N VAL A 308 12.72 -0.52 -2.33
CA VAL A 308 14.10 0.01 -2.35
C VAL A 308 14.12 1.53 -2.43
N TYR A 309 13.13 2.15 -3.07
CA TYR A 309 12.98 3.62 -3.03
C TYR A 309 12.51 4.16 -1.66
N ALA A 310 11.93 3.30 -0.81
CA ALA A 310 11.50 3.65 0.55
C ALA A 310 12.53 3.24 1.63
N SER A 311 13.51 2.41 1.29
CA SER A 311 14.58 1.97 2.17
C SER A 311 15.84 2.73 1.83
N ASP A 312 16.11 3.77 2.61
CA ASP A 312 17.35 4.51 2.57
C ASP A 312 18.51 3.57 2.97
N GLN A 313 19.20 3.01 1.97
CA GLN A 313 20.46 2.31 2.20
C GLN A 313 21.55 3.35 2.45
N THR A 314 21.55 3.96 3.62
CA THR A 314 22.60 4.85 4.11
C THR A 314 23.89 4.12 4.49
N GLY A 315 23.97 2.83 4.24
CA GLY A 315 25.16 2.03 4.54
C GLY A 315 26.32 2.36 3.61
N TYR A 316 27.33 3.09 4.10
CA TYR A 316 28.65 3.13 3.49
C TYR A 316 29.33 1.78 3.77
N HIS A 317 29.71 1.08 2.70
CA HIS A 317 30.46 -0.18 2.86
C HIS A 317 31.94 0.15 2.94
N PHE A 318 32.48 0.20 4.16
CA PHE A 318 33.89 0.31 4.40
C PHE A 318 34.54 -1.06 4.19
N ASP A 319 35.43 -1.16 3.19
CA ASP A 319 36.14 -2.41 2.92
C ASP A 319 37.20 -2.67 4.01
N THR A 320 37.02 -3.74 4.74
CA THR A 320 37.88 -4.13 5.86
C THR A 320 38.91 -5.20 5.45
N THR A 321 38.89 -5.70 4.21
CA THR A 321 39.50 -6.96 3.80
C THR A 321 41.05 -6.94 3.89
N GLU A 322 41.68 -5.77 3.75
CA GLU A 322 43.15 -5.63 3.79
C GLU A 322 43.63 -4.62 4.84
N LYS A 323 42.70 -4.16 5.74
CA LYS A 323 43.04 -3.09 6.68
C LYS A 323 43.38 -3.62 8.07
N ASN A 324 44.44 -3.05 8.66
CA ASN A 324 44.85 -3.36 10.02
C ASN A 324 43.96 -2.65 11.03
N ILE A 325 42.86 -3.32 11.44
CA ILE A 325 41.83 -2.76 12.31
C ILE A 325 41.99 -3.32 13.71
N THR A 326 42.04 -2.41 14.69
CA THR A 326 41.94 -2.72 16.12
C THR A 326 40.62 -2.20 16.65
N GLN A 327 39.79 -3.09 17.17
CA GLN A 327 38.56 -2.70 17.86
C GLN A 327 38.86 -2.17 19.25
N LEU A 328 38.34 -0.97 19.53
CA LEU A 328 38.44 -0.34 20.83
C LEU A 328 37.19 -0.60 21.66
N ASN A 329 37.32 -0.65 22.97
CA ASN A 329 36.20 -0.59 23.90
C ASN A 329 36.16 0.77 24.58
N LEU A 330 35.29 1.66 24.11
CA LEU A 330 35.08 3.01 24.66
C LEU A 330 33.67 3.17 25.22
N SER A 331 32.98 2.09 25.54
CA SER A 331 31.60 2.13 26.04
C SER A 331 31.45 2.99 27.29
N SER A 332 32.45 2.97 28.20
CA SER A 332 32.48 3.82 29.41
C SER A 332 32.61 5.29 29.10
N ASN A 333 33.21 5.66 27.96
CA ASN A 333 33.38 7.06 27.56
C ASN A 333 32.13 7.62 26.88
N PHE A 334 31.35 6.75 26.25
CA PHE A 334 30.11 7.16 25.58
C PHE A 334 28.89 7.19 26.52
N GLY A 335 28.92 6.46 27.63
CA GLY A 335 27.81 6.40 28.59
C GLY A 335 26.51 5.96 27.91
N ASP A 336 25.46 6.78 28.03
CA ASP A 336 24.14 6.52 27.37
C ASP A 336 24.06 6.99 25.93
N TYR A 337 25.12 7.57 25.38
CA TYR A 337 25.12 8.02 23.97
C TYR A 337 25.51 6.90 23.04
N THR A 338 24.79 6.80 21.95
CA THR A 338 25.13 5.90 20.82
C THR A 338 26.04 6.66 19.88
N GLY A 339 27.24 6.14 19.63
CA GLY A 339 28.22 6.78 18.76
C GLY A 339 29.31 5.80 18.30
N SER A 340 30.23 6.31 17.51
CA SER A 340 31.43 5.61 17.07
C SER A 340 32.65 6.51 17.18
N PHE A 341 33.82 5.91 17.28
CA PHE A 341 35.10 6.60 17.24
C PHE A 341 36.01 5.90 16.24
N VAL A 342 36.66 6.69 15.36
CA VAL A 342 37.61 6.18 14.36
C VAL A 342 38.89 7.01 14.45
N LEU A 343 40.03 6.33 14.65
CA LEU A 343 41.35 6.95 14.60
C LEU A 343 42.23 6.17 13.63
N TYR A 344 42.64 6.83 12.55
CA TYR A 344 43.57 6.27 11.58
C TYR A 344 44.98 6.82 11.84
N ASN A 345 45.90 5.89 12.04
CA ASN A 345 47.34 6.21 12.12
C ASN A 345 47.98 5.92 10.77
N GLN A 346 48.21 6.97 10.00
CA GLN A 346 48.78 6.88 8.65
C GLN A 346 50.19 6.24 8.61
N SER A 347 51.06 6.59 9.60
CA SER A 347 52.43 6.09 9.64
C SER A 347 52.50 4.58 9.91
N ALA A 348 51.54 4.03 10.59
CA ALA A 348 51.45 2.60 10.92
C ALA A 348 50.44 1.83 10.08
N ASP A 349 49.73 2.51 9.17
CA ASP A 349 48.59 2.01 8.45
C ASP A 349 47.61 1.24 9.38
N LYS A 350 47.22 1.87 10.49
CA LYS A 350 46.44 1.23 11.53
C LYS A 350 45.18 2.01 11.85
N TRP A 351 44.06 1.30 11.80
CA TRP A 351 42.75 1.80 12.16
C TRP A 351 42.37 1.36 13.59
N ASN A 352 42.01 2.29 14.44
CA ASN A 352 41.46 2.03 15.78
C ASN A 352 40.01 2.45 15.77
N ILE A 353 39.08 1.51 15.90
CA ILE A 353 37.66 1.76 15.69
C ILE A 353 36.85 1.27 16.90
N TYR A 354 35.98 2.12 17.41
CA TYR A 354 34.93 1.77 18.35
C TYR A 354 33.59 1.77 17.62
N ASN A 355 32.78 0.73 17.80
CA ASN A 355 31.46 0.54 17.21
C ASN A 355 31.49 0.64 15.67
N MET A 356 32.03 -0.40 15.02
CA MET A 356 32.20 -0.48 13.57
C MET A 356 30.91 -0.31 12.80
N ASP A 357 29.81 -0.89 13.27
CA ASP A 357 28.51 -0.81 12.59
C ASP A 357 28.04 0.65 12.50
N HIS A 358 28.25 1.40 13.57
CA HIS A 358 27.89 2.83 13.61
C HIS A 358 28.87 3.69 12.82
N ALA A 359 30.16 3.33 12.84
CA ALA A 359 31.20 3.98 12.04
C ALA A 359 30.97 3.86 10.54
N SER A 360 30.35 2.74 10.10
CA SER A 360 30.00 2.47 8.69
C SER A 360 28.67 3.12 8.28
N THR A 361 27.93 3.73 9.19
CA THR A 361 26.64 4.34 8.88
C THR A 361 26.83 5.79 8.43
N ARG A 362 26.29 6.15 7.28
CA ARG A 362 26.27 7.55 6.83
C ARG A 362 25.27 8.34 7.66
N VAL A 363 25.72 9.46 8.18
CA VAL A 363 24.90 10.41 8.93
C VAL A 363 25.01 11.79 8.28
N SER A 364 24.04 12.68 8.56
CA SER A 364 24.15 14.06 8.10
C SER A 364 25.44 14.70 8.60
N PRO A 365 26.21 15.36 7.75
CA PRO A 365 27.46 16.03 8.16
C PRO A 365 27.23 17.22 9.10
N ASN A 366 26.01 17.74 9.16
CA ASN A 366 25.67 18.92 9.96
C ASN A 366 26.70 20.05 9.74
N SER A 367 27.13 20.70 10.80
CA SER A 367 28.08 21.83 10.73
C SER A 367 29.47 21.47 10.17
N THR A 368 29.85 20.19 10.03
CA THR A 368 31.10 19.81 9.36
C THR A 368 31.06 20.02 7.85
N TYR A 369 29.85 20.12 7.28
CA TYR A 369 29.67 20.44 5.86
C TYR A 369 30.22 21.81 5.50
N LYS A 370 30.23 22.79 6.42
CA LYS A 370 30.79 24.13 6.24
C LYS A 370 32.26 24.15 5.82
N ILE A 371 33.02 23.10 6.13
CA ILE A 371 34.40 22.95 5.66
C ILE A 371 34.41 22.83 4.11
N TYR A 372 33.47 22.08 3.55
CA TYR A 372 33.34 21.90 2.09
C TYR A 372 32.84 23.19 1.43
N ASP A 373 31.90 23.90 2.05
CA ASP A 373 31.42 25.20 1.54
C ASP A 373 32.51 26.25 1.55
N ALA A 374 33.33 26.28 2.60
CA ALA A 374 34.49 27.17 2.66
C ALA A 374 35.48 26.87 1.50
N LEU A 375 35.77 25.59 1.26
CA LEU A 375 36.63 25.18 0.15
C LEU A 375 36.02 25.54 -1.21
N LEU A 376 34.74 25.29 -1.40
CA LEU A 376 34.00 25.69 -2.61
C LEU A 376 34.07 27.19 -2.84
N GLY A 377 33.83 27.98 -1.80
CA GLY A 377 33.87 29.45 -1.85
C GLY A 377 35.25 29.98 -2.25
N LEU A 378 36.33 29.37 -1.74
CA LEU A 378 37.70 29.72 -2.07
C LEU A 378 38.09 29.30 -3.50
N GLU A 379 37.74 28.06 -3.92
CA GLU A 379 38.04 27.56 -5.26
C GLU A 379 37.27 28.29 -6.36
N SER A 380 36.02 28.61 -6.08
CA SER A 380 35.17 29.34 -7.04
C SER A 380 35.44 30.85 -7.06
N GLY A 381 36.29 31.36 -6.16
CA GLY A 381 36.61 32.78 -6.06
C GLY A 381 35.47 33.65 -5.52
N ILE A 382 34.44 33.04 -4.91
CA ILE A 382 33.35 33.76 -4.23
C ILE A 382 33.88 34.47 -2.99
N ILE A 383 34.83 33.85 -2.32
CA ILE A 383 35.62 34.44 -1.23
C ILE A 383 37.11 34.24 -1.51
N THR A 384 37.93 35.14 -0.94
CA THR A 384 39.38 34.97 -0.93
C THR A 384 39.89 35.17 0.52
N PRO A 385 41.13 34.76 0.82
CA PRO A 385 41.68 35.00 2.18
C PRO A 385 41.61 36.48 2.60
N GLU A 386 41.74 37.40 1.64
CA GLU A 386 41.74 38.88 1.89
C GLU A 386 40.34 39.47 1.86
N HIS A 387 39.41 38.83 1.14
CA HIS A 387 38.05 39.34 0.93
C HIS A 387 37.02 38.23 1.14
N SER A 388 36.64 37.99 2.38
CA SER A 388 35.69 36.94 2.79
C SER A 388 34.51 37.47 3.61
N THR A 389 34.33 38.79 3.68
CA THR A 389 33.28 39.39 4.51
C THR A 389 31.94 39.44 3.74
N PHE A 390 30.89 38.89 4.39
CA PHE A 390 29.49 39.09 4.00
C PHE A 390 28.76 39.91 5.05
N THR A 391 27.93 40.83 4.58
CA THR A 391 27.14 41.71 5.43
C THR A 391 25.88 40.99 5.92
N TRP A 392 25.61 41.10 7.22
CA TRP A 392 24.39 40.59 7.81
C TRP A 392 23.14 41.30 7.28
N ASN A 393 22.11 40.57 6.98
CA ASN A 393 20.85 41.05 6.38
C ASN A 393 19.88 41.71 7.40
N GLY A 394 20.23 41.76 8.69
CA GLY A 394 19.37 42.29 9.76
C GLY A 394 18.32 41.34 10.29
N GLU A 395 18.28 40.07 9.85
CA GLU A 395 17.36 39.08 10.37
C GLU A 395 17.81 38.54 11.76
N PRO A 396 16.87 38.29 12.68
CA PRO A 396 17.21 37.75 13.99
C PRO A 396 17.59 36.26 13.89
N TYR A 397 18.68 35.87 14.56
CA TYR A 397 19.17 34.51 14.66
C TYR A 397 19.19 33.99 16.13
N PRO A 398 19.24 32.67 16.35
CA PRO A 398 19.28 32.11 17.71
C PRO A 398 20.50 32.48 18.53
N PHE A 399 21.57 32.95 17.88
CA PHE A 399 22.85 33.33 18.52
C PHE A 399 23.21 34.75 18.14
N ASN A 400 23.47 35.58 19.16
CA ASN A 400 23.89 36.97 18.95
C ASN A 400 25.17 37.09 18.10
N SER A 401 26.06 36.10 18.16
CA SER A 401 27.27 36.04 17.32
C SER A 401 27.00 35.90 15.84
N TRP A 402 25.77 35.54 15.46
CA TRP A 402 25.34 35.44 14.05
C TRP A 402 24.73 36.75 13.51
N GLU A 403 24.37 37.66 14.41
CA GLU A 403 23.72 38.94 14.09
C GLU A 403 24.76 40.06 13.88
N ALA A 404 25.76 39.78 13.06
CA ALA A 404 26.80 40.71 12.66
C ALA A 404 27.41 40.30 11.33
N ASP A 405 28.09 41.21 10.67
CA ASP A 405 28.91 40.91 9.51
C ASP A 405 29.91 39.81 9.82
N GLN A 406 30.08 38.86 8.91
CA GLN A 406 30.96 37.70 9.13
C GLN A 406 32.02 37.61 8.05
N ASP A 407 33.24 37.32 8.45
CA ASP A 407 34.27 36.80 7.55
C ASP A 407 34.39 35.27 7.70
N LEU A 408 35.21 34.64 6.88
CA LEU A 408 35.38 33.19 6.90
C LEU A 408 35.82 32.68 8.27
N THR A 409 36.70 33.41 8.96
CA THR A 409 37.24 33.05 10.28
C THR A 409 36.17 33.09 11.35
N SER A 410 35.42 34.17 11.44
CA SER A 410 34.34 34.36 12.41
C SER A 410 33.16 33.41 12.09
N ALA A 411 32.85 33.18 10.82
CA ALA A 411 31.78 32.30 10.39
C ALA A 411 32.06 30.82 10.74
N ILE A 412 33.29 30.35 10.58
CA ILE A 412 33.68 28.98 10.99
C ILE A 412 33.70 28.89 12.51
N HIS A 413 34.31 29.88 13.22
CA HIS A 413 34.43 29.89 14.66
C HIS A 413 33.06 29.86 15.38
N ASN A 414 32.10 30.62 14.88
CA ASN A 414 30.76 30.73 15.43
C ASN A 414 29.77 29.76 14.76
N SER A 415 30.22 28.97 13.81
CA SER A 415 29.37 28.02 13.03
C SER A 415 28.15 28.68 12.38
N VAL A 416 28.35 29.83 11.71
CA VAL A 416 27.28 30.69 11.16
C VAL A 416 26.69 30.12 9.88
N ASN A 417 25.45 29.61 9.94
CA ASN A 417 24.82 28.96 8.82
C ASN A 417 24.59 29.89 7.63
N TRP A 418 24.05 31.09 7.84
CA TRP A 418 23.69 31.99 6.78
C TRP A 418 24.88 32.41 5.89
N TYR A 419 26.08 32.44 6.47
CA TYR A 419 27.32 32.78 5.75
C TYR A 419 27.64 31.73 4.69
N PHE A 420 27.56 30.46 5.03
CA PHE A 420 27.86 29.34 4.13
C PHE A 420 26.72 29.12 3.13
N GLN A 421 25.47 29.35 3.54
CA GLN A 421 24.33 29.38 2.61
C GLN A 421 24.48 30.46 1.53
N ALA A 422 25.08 31.60 1.88
CA ALA A 422 25.36 32.66 0.91
C ALA A 422 26.41 32.21 -0.12
N ILE A 423 27.43 31.45 0.30
CA ILE A 423 28.42 30.84 -0.63
C ILE A 423 27.73 29.88 -1.58
N ASP A 424 26.95 28.91 -1.06
CA ASP A 424 26.24 27.94 -1.89
C ASP A 424 25.28 28.60 -2.88
N SER A 425 24.55 29.63 -2.43
CA SER A 425 23.63 30.38 -3.26
C SER A 425 24.31 31.10 -4.40
N GLN A 426 25.52 31.66 -4.15
CA GLN A 426 26.32 32.34 -5.18
C GLN A 426 26.98 31.34 -6.13
N ALA A 427 27.44 30.18 -5.65
CA ALA A 427 28.01 29.13 -6.48
C ALA A 427 26.95 28.48 -7.40
N GLY A 428 25.75 28.30 -6.87
CA GLY A 428 24.66 27.63 -7.55
C GLY A 428 24.76 26.10 -7.50
N PHE A 429 23.61 25.44 -7.64
CA PHE A 429 23.44 23.99 -7.46
C PHE A 429 24.41 23.12 -8.26
N GLU A 430 24.64 23.45 -9.56
CA GLU A 430 25.52 22.63 -10.41
C GLU A 430 26.99 22.73 -10.00
N ALA A 431 27.46 23.90 -9.54
CA ALA A 431 28.80 24.06 -9.05
C ALA A 431 29.03 23.27 -7.74
N VAL A 432 28.08 23.38 -6.79
CA VAL A 432 28.09 22.59 -5.53
C VAL A 432 28.12 21.08 -5.84
N ARG A 433 27.27 20.62 -6.73
CA ARG A 433 27.21 19.22 -7.13
C ARG A 433 28.52 18.70 -7.74
N THR A 434 29.05 19.46 -8.69
CA THR A 434 30.31 19.12 -9.38
C THR A 434 31.47 19.06 -8.41
N PHE A 435 31.57 20.06 -7.52
CA PHE A 435 32.59 20.14 -6.49
C PHE A 435 32.55 18.92 -5.54
N LEU A 436 31.37 18.57 -5.04
CA LEU A 436 31.22 17.40 -4.16
C LEU A 436 31.53 16.09 -4.88
N GLN A 437 31.21 15.96 -6.17
CA GLN A 437 31.57 14.79 -6.97
C GLN A 437 33.10 14.69 -7.12
N THR A 438 33.78 15.81 -7.40
CA THR A 438 35.24 15.86 -7.55
C THR A 438 35.93 15.46 -6.25
N ILE A 439 35.47 15.97 -5.09
CA ILE A 439 36.01 15.61 -3.78
C ILE A 439 35.81 14.11 -3.51
N ASN A 440 34.61 13.57 -3.75
CA ASN A 440 34.31 12.15 -3.54
C ASN A 440 35.20 11.24 -4.41
N GLU A 441 35.48 11.65 -5.64
CA GLU A 441 36.40 10.91 -6.53
C GLU A 441 37.85 10.99 -6.03
N SER A 442 38.28 12.19 -5.62
CA SER A 442 39.62 12.39 -5.07
C SER A 442 39.83 11.61 -3.77
N MET A 443 38.82 11.55 -2.89
CA MET A 443 38.91 10.78 -1.64
C MET A 443 38.96 9.27 -1.87
N LYS A 444 38.36 8.74 -2.94
CA LYS A 444 38.51 7.33 -3.31
C LYS A 444 39.91 6.92 -3.73
N LEU A 445 40.70 7.89 -4.17
CA LEU A 445 42.13 7.66 -4.53
C LEU A 445 43.04 7.61 -3.30
N PHE A 446 42.61 8.12 -2.15
CA PHE A 446 43.37 8.20 -0.89
C PHE A 446 42.90 7.19 0.17
N LEU A 447 41.82 6.47 -0.04
CA LEU A 447 41.25 5.44 0.83
C LEU A 447 41.26 4.07 0.18
#